data_2c5273d8d07c192b8c41cda2a506ab37
#
_entry.id   2c5273d8d07c192b8c41cda2a506ab37
#
_cell.length_a   1.000
_cell.length_b   1.000
_cell.length_c   1.000
_cell.angle_alpha   90.00
_cell.angle_beta   90.00
_cell.angle_gamma   90.00
#
_symmetry.space_group_name_H-M   'P 1'
#
loop_
_entity.id
_entity.type
_entity.pdbx_description
1 polymer ?
#
loop_
_entity_poly.entity_id
_entity_poly.type
_entity_poly.pdbx_seq_one_letter_code
_entity_poly.pdbx_strand_id
1 'polypeptide(L)'
;MCFLYLKDHAMAEDAVQETFLRAFRHQDGFRGESSVKTWITRIAINVCKDLLTDPWARHRSDENLLDEATPEPSFSSEDRYVISGKIANLPPKYKEVILLHYYQELKLSEIAEILGESEATIKTRLKRARDMLRSELKGVFDDE
;
A
#
# COMPACT_ATOMS: atom_id res chain seq x y z
N MET A 1 -0.09 -1.72 5.32
CA MET A 1 -0.08 -1.01 4.02
C MET A 1 1.33 -0.58 3.60
N CYS A 2 2.05 0.18 4.40
CA CYS A 2 3.37 0.67 4.03
C CYS A 2 4.37 -0.44 3.66
N PHE A 3 4.38 -1.53 4.41
CA PHE A 3 5.25 -2.67 4.12
C PHE A 3 4.97 -3.27 2.74
N LEU A 4 3.71 -3.51 2.40
CA LEU A 4 3.34 -4.06 1.09
C LEU A 4 3.64 -3.08 -0.05
N TYR A 5 3.52 -1.79 0.23
CA TYR A 5 3.83 -0.75 -0.75
C TYR A 5 5.34 -0.66 -1.02
N LEU A 6 6.15 -0.66 0.04
CA LEU A 6 7.59 -0.41 -0.01
C LEU A 6 8.43 -1.70 -0.14
N LYS A 7 7.90 -2.85 0.24
CA LYS A 7 8.58 -4.17 0.23
C LYS A 7 9.83 -4.24 1.12
N ASP A 8 9.93 -3.35 2.11
CA ASP A 8 11.09 -3.23 2.97
C ASP A 8 10.62 -2.82 4.37
N HIS A 9 10.98 -3.60 5.38
CA HIS A 9 10.58 -3.34 6.76
C HIS A 9 11.14 -2.02 7.31
N ALA A 10 12.42 -1.74 7.06
CA ALA A 10 13.05 -0.52 7.55
C ALA A 10 12.42 0.71 6.91
N MET A 11 12.17 0.68 5.60
CA MET A 11 11.47 1.76 4.90
C MET A 11 10.04 1.91 5.37
N ALA A 12 9.34 0.80 5.63
CA ALA A 12 7.97 0.82 6.14
C ALA A 12 7.90 1.46 7.53
N GLU A 13 8.81 1.13 8.43
CA GLU A 13 8.90 1.77 9.75
C GLU A 13 9.18 3.26 9.62
N ASP A 14 10.12 3.65 8.77
CA ASP A 14 10.42 5.06 8.48
C ASP A 14 9.18 5.78 7.92
N ALA A 15 8.44 5.13 7.03
CA ALA A 15 7.21 5.69 6.46
C ALA A 15 6.13 5.92 7.52
N VAL A 16 5.95 4.98 8.43
CA VAL A 16 4.97 5.11 9.52
C VAL A 16 5.36 6.26 10.44
N GLN A 17 6.62 6.32 10.85
CA GLN A 17 7.12 7.40 11.71
C GLN A 17 6.97 8.77 11.04
N GLU A 18 7.39 8.90 9.79
CA GLU A 18 7.28 10.16 9.05
C GLU A 18 5.82 10.55 8.83
N THR A 19 4.93 9.58 8.61
CA THR A 19 3.49 9.83 8.48
C THR A 19 2.93 10.49 9.74
N PHE A 20 3.22 9.94 10.91
CA PHE A 20 2.76 10.49 12.17
C PHE A 20 3.41 11.83 12.49
N LEU A 21 4.67 12.03 12.16
CA LEU A 21 5.35 13.33 12.32
C LEU A 21 4.69 14.40 11.44
N ARG A 22 4.40 14.09 10.19
CA ARG A 22 3.70 15.03 9.29
C ARG A 22 2.28 15.30 9.76
N ALA A 23 1.57 14.27 10.21
CA ALA A 23 0.22 14.42 10.78
C ALA A 23 0.24 15.34 11.99
N PHE A 24 1.20 15.17 12.89
CA PHE A 24 1.35 16.03 14.06
C PHE A 24 1.67 17.48 13.68
N ARG A 25 2.59 17.70 12.74
CA ARG A 25 2.97 19.05 12.28
C ARG A 25 1.83 19.79 11.60
N HIS A 26 0.95 19.04 10.89
CA HIS A 26 -0.13 19.61 10.09
C HIS A 26 -1.52 19.38 10.68
N GLN A 27 -1.61 19.03 11.97
CA GLN A 27 -2.90 18.80 12.63
C GLN A 27 -3.83 20.01 12.56
N ASP A 28 -3.28 21.22 12.57
CA ASP A 28 -4.04 22.48 12.46
C ASP A 28 -4.61 22.67 11.04
N GLY A 29 -4.04 22.00 10.04
CA GLY A 29 -4.53 21.99 8.67
C GLY A 29 -5.65 21.00 8.41
N PHE A 30 -5.95 20.10 9.37
CA PHE A 30 -7.07 19.19 9.27
C PHE A 30 -8.38 19.95 9.51
N ARG A 31 -9.15 20.15 8.44
CA ARG A 31 -10.38 20.95 8.48
C ARG A 31 -11.66 20.14 8.70
N GLY A 32 -11.56 18.84 8.91
CA GLY A 32 -12.73 17.98 9.06
C GLY A 32 -13.50 17.72 7.76
N GLU A 33 -12.94 18.06 6.61
CA GLU A 33 -13.53 17.82 5.28
C GLU A 33 -13.52 16.33 4.88
N SER A 34 -12.65 15.55 5.50
CA SER A 34 -12.59 14.11 5.35
C SER A 34 -12.45 13.45 6.72
N SER A 35 -12.57 12.12 6.78
CA SER A 35 -12.29 11.41 8.02
C SER A 35 -10.80 11.50 8.37
N VAL A 36 -10.49 11.37 9.67
CA VAL A 36 -9.09 11.32 10.14
C VAL A 36 -8.33 10.20 9.42
N LYS A 37 -8.98 9.07 9.24
CA LYS A 37 -8.39 7.92 8.52
C LYS A 37 -8.01 8.28 7.09
N THR A 38 -8.89 8.92 6.33
CA THR A 38 -8.62 9.36 4.96
C THR A 38 -7.47 10.37 4.92
N TRP A 39 -7.48 11.32 5.85
CA TRP A 39 -6.44 12.34 5.93
C TRP A 39 -5.06 11.73 6.23
N ILE A 40 -4.96 10.86 7.24
CA ILE A 40 -3.69 10.18 7.59
C ILE A 40 -3.24 9.25 6.46
N THR A 41 -4.17 8.54 5.83
CA THR A 41 -3.84 7.62 4.72
C THR A 41 -3.27 8.38 3.52
N ARG A 42 -3.79 9.58 3.22
CA ARG A 42 -3.21 10.44 2.18
C ARG A 42 -1.76 10.80 2.49
N ILE A 43 -1.49 11.18 3.74
CA ILE A 43 -0.12 11.48 4.18
C ILE A 43 0.78 10.25 4.02
N ALA A 44 0.30 9.08 4.44
CA ALA A 44 1.05 7.84 4.36
C ALA A 44 1.40 7.46 2.92
N ILE A 45 0.46 7.56 1.98
CA ILE A 45 0.71 7.29 0.56
C ILE A 45 1.75 8.26 0.00
N ASN A 46 1.65 9.54 0.32
CA ASN A 46 2.62 10.53 -0.14
C ASN A 46 4.01 10.27 0.41
N VAL A 47 4.11 9.88 1.68
CA VAL A 47 5.40 9.50 2.29
C VAL A 47 5.99 8.27 1.59
N CYS A 48 5.18 7.25 1.32
CA CYS A 48 5.64 6.05 0.62
C CYS A 48 6.15 6.38 -0.79
N LYS A 49 5.44 7.24 -1.52
CA LYS A 49 5.88 7.69 -2.85
C LYS A 49 7.20 8.44 -2.78
N ASP A 50 7.35 9.34 -1.82
CA ASP A 50 8.58 10.11 -1.62
C ASP A 50 9.76 9.18 -1.33
N LEU A 51 9.58 8.17 -0.47
CA LEU A 51 10.63 7.21 -0.16
C LEU A 51 11.04 6.35 -1.36
N LEU A 52 10.08 5.98 -2.22
CA LEU A 52 10.39 5.22 -3.44
C LEU A 52 11.18 6.03 -4.46
N THR A 53 11.03 7.35 -4.47
CA THR A 53 11.75 8.24 -5.37
C THR A 53 13.08 8.73 -4.81
N ASP A 54 13.35 8.47 -3.53
CA ASP A 54 14.60 8.87 -2.88
C ASP A 54 15.70 7.86 -3.21
N PRO A 55 16.81 8.29 -3.88
CA PRO A 55 17.93 7.40 -4.22
C PRO A 55 18.58 6.75 -3.01
N TRP A 56 18.68 7.46 -1.89
CA TRP A 56 19.26 6.94 -0.64
C TRP A 56 18.43 5.82 -0.03
N ALA A 57 17.10 5.95 -0.08
CA ALA A 57 16.21 4.93 0.43
C ALA A 57 16.31 3.62 -0.39
N ARG A 58 16.50 3.74 -1.71
CA ARG A 58 16.69 2.57 -2.59
C ARG A 58 17.97 1.80 -2.28
N HIS A 59 19.06 2.48 -1.93
CA HIS A 59 20.31 1.83 -1.54
C HIS A 59 20.19 1.06 -0.22
N ARG A 60 19.36 1.54 0.70
CA ARG A 60 19.07 0.83 1.96
C ARG A 60 18.26 -0.44 1.73
N SER A 61 17.34 -0.44 0.76
CA SER A 61 16.49 -1.59 0.49
C SER A 61 17.24 -2.76 -0.13
N ASP A 62 18.27 -2.49 -0.92
CA ASP A 62 19.09 -3.54 -1.53
C ASP A 62 19.93 -4.32 -0.50
N GLU A 63 20.25 -3.71 0.64
CA GLU A 63 21.00 -4.35 1.73
C GLU A 63 20.11 -5.17 2.67
N ASN A 64 18.80 -4.91 2.72
CA ASN A 64 17.86 -5.49 3.68
C ASN A 64 16.89 -6.53 3.11
N LEU A 65 17.15 -7.03 1.90
CA LEU A 65 16.28 -8.01 1.23
C LEU A 65 16.17 -9.38 1.92
N LEU A 66 16.84 -9.57 3.05
CA LEU A 66 16.93 -10.86 3.74
C LEU A 66 16.23 -10.93 5.09
N ASP A 67 15.52 -9.88 5.52
CA ASP A 67 14.84 -9.93 6.80
C ASP A 67 13.43 -10.50 6.68
N GLU A 68 13.27 -11.59 7.42
CA GLU A 68 12.07 -12.40 7.54
C GLU A 68 10.86 -11.56 7.96
N ALA A 69 9.80 -11.64 7.17
CA ALA A 69 8.52 -11.12 7.54
C ALA A 69 8.02 -11.82 8.80
N THR A 70 7.85 -11.08 9.90
CA THR A 70 7.15 -11.60 11.06
C THR A 70 5.69 -11.86 10.70
N PRO A 71 5.22 -13.10 10.78
CA PRO A 71 3.83 -13.38 10.43
C PRO A 71 2.88 -12.87 11.51
N GLU A 72 1.95 -12.00 11.11
CA GLU A 72 0.78 -11.77 11.95
C GLU A 72 -0.15 -13.00 11.87
N PRO A 73 -0.67 -13.49 13.03
CA PRO A 73 -1.43 -14.72 13.05
C PRO A 73 -2.90 -14.48 12.70
N SER A 74 -3.34 -14.98 11.58
CA SER A 74 -4.67 -15.56 11.34
C SER A 74 -5.03 -15.65 9.86
N PHE A 75 -5.09 -16.79 9.38
CA PHE A 75 -5.35 -17.48 8.10
C PHE A 75 -4.20 -18.48 7.87
N SER A 76 -4.41 -19.50 7.05
CA SER A 76 -3.28 -20.36 6.71
C SER A 76 -2.12 -19.49 6.24
N SER A 77 -1.03 -19.52 6.97
CA SER A 77 0.08 -18.57 6.82
C SER A 77 0.67 -18.56 5.41
N GLU A 78 0.57 -19.67 4.71
CA GLU A 78 1.13 -19.83 3.37
C GLU A 78 0.34 -19.08 2.29
N ASP A 79 -0.99 -19.18 2.30
CA ASP A 79 -1.84 -18.52 1.31
C ASP A 79 -1.78 -17.00 1.41
N ARG A 80 -1.74 -16.46 2.63
CA ARG A 80 -1.57 -15.02 2.85
C ARG A 80 -0.23 -14.52 2.36
N TYR A 81 0.79 -15.28 2.61
CA TYR A 81 2.14 -14.92 2.20
C TYR A 81 2.24 -14.82 0.68
N VAL A 82 1.66 -15.80 -0.03
CA VAL A 82 1.62 -15.82 -1.49
C VAL A 82 0.82 -14.64 -2.04
N ILE A 83 -0.38 -14.40 -1.50
CA ILE A 83 -1.23 -13.30 -1.94
C ILE A 83 -0.57 -11.95 -1.69
N SER A 84 -0.01 -11.75 -0.50
CA SER A 84 0.70 -10.51 -0.16
C SER A 84 1.89 -10.26 -1.08
N GLY A 85 2.65 -11.30 -1.42
CA GLY A 85 3.75 -11.21 -2.36
C GLY A 85 3.29 -10.80 -3.76
N LYS A 86 2.17 -11.35 -4.23
CA LYS A 86 1.60 -10.98 -5.53
C LYS A 86 1.11 -9.54 -5.56
N ILE A 87 0.47 -9.08 -4.48
CA ILE A 87 0.04 -7.67 -4.34
C ILE A 87 1.26 -6.75 -4.34
N ALA A 88 2.28 -7.08 -3.56
CA ALA A 88 3.51 -6.27 -3.46
C ALA A 88 4.22 -6.12 -4.81
N ASN A 89 4.07 -7.09 -5.71
CA ASN A 89 4.69 -7.08 -7.04
C ASN A 89 3.84 -6.42 -8.14
N LEU A 90 2.62 -5.98 -7.82
CA LEU A 90 1.83 -5.22 -8.79
C LEU A 90 2.51 -3.87 -9.13
N PRO A 91 2.29 -3.36 -10.37
CA PRO A 91 2.71 -2.00 -10.69
C PRO A 91 2.13 -0.99 -9.68
N PRO A 92 2.84 0.10 -9.35
CA PRO A 92 2.44 1.02 -8.28
C PRO A 92 0.99 1.53 -8.36
N LYS A 93 0.53 1.90 -9.54
CA LYS A 93 -0.84 2.44 -9.71
C LYS A 93 -1.94 1.40 -9.40
N TYR A 94 -1.68 0.13 -9.61
CA TYR A 94 -2.61 -0.96 -9.29
C TYR A 94 -2.49 -1.40 -7.83
N LYS A 95 -1.26 -1.45 -7.34
CA LYS A 95 -0.99 -1.76 -5.94
C LYS A 95 -1.64 -0.76 -4.99
N GLU A 96 -1.54 0.53 -5.28
CA GLU A 96 -2.15 1.60 -4.48
C GLU A 96 -3.64 1.38 -4.27
N VAL A 97 -4.39 1.15 -5.34
CA VAL A 97 -5.85 1.00 -5.25
C VAL A 97 -6.24 -0.28 -4.49
N ILE A 98 -5.50 -1.36 -4.67
CA ILE A 98 -5.73 -2.60 -3.91
C ILE A 98 -5.49 -2.38 -2.42
N LEU A 99 -4.38 -1.76 -2.06
CA LEU A 99 -4.05 -1.49 -0.66
C LEU A 99 -5.07 -0.55 0.00
N LEU A 100 -5.46 0.51 -0.69
CA LEU A 100 -6.41 1.47 -0.14
C LEU A 100 -7.81 0.90 -0.02
N HIS A 101 -8.24 0.08 -0.96
CA HIS A 101 -9.61 -0.48 -0.94
C HIS A 101 -9.74 -1.67 0.01
N TYR A 102 -8.83 -2.66 -0.07
CA TYR A 102 -8.97 -3.90 0.68
C TYR A 102 -8.29 -3.88 2.05
N TYR A 103 -7.14 -3.25 2.19
CA TYR A 103 -6.43 -3.19 3.47
C TYR A 103 -6.87 -2.01 4.34
N GLN A 104 -7.13 -0.86 3.73
CA GLN A 104 -7.60 0.32 4.47
C GLN A 104 -9.11 0.46 4.47
N GLU A 105 -9.82 -0.38 3.75
CA GLU A 105 -11.29 -0.40 3.69
C GLU A 105 -11.90 0.93 3.29
N LEU A 106 -11.25 1.64 2.36
CA LEU A 106 -11.71 2.94 1.88
C LEU A 106 -12.70 2.79 0.71
N LYS A 107 -13.63 3.72 0.64
CA LYS A 107 -14.57 3.82 -0.48
C LYS A 107 -13.87 4.37 -1.72
N LEU A 108 -14.45 4.11 -2.89
CA LEU A 108 -13.90 4.61 -4.17
C LEU A 108 -13.75 6.14 -4.17
N SER A 109 -14.73 6.85 -3.60
CA SER A 109 -14.68 8.31 -3.49
C SER A 109 -13.50 8.80 -2.64
N GLU A 110 -13.23 8.11 -1.55
CA GLU A 110 -12.12 8.43 -0.65
C GLU A 110 -10.76 8.15 -1.31
N ILE A 111 -10.65 7.04 -2.03
CA ILE A 111 -9.43 6.68 -2.78
C ILE A 111 -9.18 7.70 -3.90
N ALA A 112 -10.24 8.08 -4.63
CA ALA A 112 -10.17 9.11 -5.67
C ALA A 112 -9.64 10.43 -5.11
N GLU A 113 -10.11 10.83 -3.94
CA GLU A 113 -9.64 12.02 -3.24
C GLU A 113 -8.16 11.92 -2.86
N ILE A 114 -7.75 10.77 -2.28
CA ILE A 114 -6.36 10.54 -1.87
C ILE A 114 -5.39 10.58 -3.04
N LEU A 115 -5.74 9.93 -4.16
CA LEU A 115 -4.86 9.80 -5.32
C LEU A 115 -5.01 10.94 -6.34
N GLY A 116 -5.98 11.83 -6.14
CA GLY A 116 -6.22 12.94 -7.06
C GLY A 116 -6.73 12.49 -8.42
N GLU A 117 -7.53 11.43 -8.45
CA GLU A 117 -8.07 10.82 -9.67
C GLU A 117 -9.60 10.78 -9.60
N SER A 118 -10.26 10.54 -10.74
CA SER A 118 -11.72 10.34 -10.76
C SER A 118 -12.10 8.97 -10.21
N GLU A 119 -13.31 8.84 -9.68
CA GLU A 119 -13.85 7.54 -9.23
C GLU A 119 -13.87 6.51 -10.36
N ALA A 120 -14.20 6.94 -11.58
CA ALA A 120 -14.19 6.08 -12.76
C ALA A 120 -12.79 5.50 -13.02
N THR A 121 -11.75 6.30 -12.86
CA THR A 121 -10.36 5.86 -12.98
C THR A 121 -10.01 4.83 -11.90
N ILE A 122 -10.40 5.09 -10.65
CA ILE A 122 -10.18 4.17 -9.53
C ILE A 122 -10.89 2.84 -9.78
N LYS A 123 -12.14 2.88 -10.22
CA LYS A 123 -12.93 1.68 -10.53
C LYS A 123 -12.25 0.84 -11.63
N THR A 124 -11.76 1.48 -12.68
CA THR A 124 -11.04 0.82 -13.77
C THR A 124 -9.73 0.20 -13.28
N ARG A 125 -8.97 0.92 -12.49
CA ARG A 125 -7.71 0.42 -11.91
C ARG A 125 -7.95 -0.77 -10.99
N LEU A 126 -8.98 -0.73 -10.14
CA LEU A 126 -9.34 -1.85 -9.27
C LEU A 126 -9.70 -3.10 -10.08
N LYS A 127 -10.49 -2.93 -11.14
CA LYS A 127 -10.85 -4.05 -12.01
C LYS A 127 -9.62 -4.68 -12.65
N ARG A 128 -8.75 -3.87 -13.23
CA ARG A 128 -7.50 -4.34 -13.84
C ARG A 128 -6.58 -5.00 -12.83
N ALA A 129 -6.45 -4.42 -11.65
CA ALA A 129 -5.64 -4.98 -10.57
C ALA A 129 -6.16 -6.35 -10.14
N ARG A 130 -7.47 -6.50 -9.97
CA ARG A 130 -8.10 -7.79 -9.65
C ARG A 130 -7.89 -8.82 -10.76
N ASP A 131 -8.00 -8.41 -12.03
CA ASP A 131 -7.77 -9.31 -13.17
C ASP A 131 -6.32 -9.78 -13.21
N MET A 132 -5.36 -8.89 -12.95
CA MET A 132 -3.94 -9.25 -12.87
C MET A 132 -3.66 -10.23 -11.73
N LEU A 133 -4.22 -9.99 -10.54
CA LEU A 133 -4.09 -10.90 -9.40
C LEU A 133 -4.72 -12.25 -9.68
N ARG A 134 -5.90 -12.26 -10.28
CA ARG A 134 -6.60 -13.51 -10.63
C ARG A 134 -5.80 -14.34 -11.61
N SER A 135 -5.21 -13.72 -12.62
CA SER A 135 -4.34 -14.38 -13.59
C SER A 135 -3.12 -15.00 -12.93
N GLU A 136 -2.45 -14.28 -12.04
CA GLU A 136 -1.28 -14.79 -11.33
C GLU A 136 -1.61 -15.87 -10.31
N LEU A 137 -2.74 -15.75 -9.62
CA LEU A 137 -3.19 -16.72 -8.62
C LEU A 137 -3.67 -18.03 -9.25
N LYS A 138 -4.20 -17.99 -10.46
CA LYS A 138 -4.53 -19.21 -11.21
C LYS A 138 -3.31 -20.11 -11.43
N GLY A 139 -2.16 -19.53 -11.74
CA GLY A 139 -0.92 -20.29 -11.89
C GLY A 139 -0.43 -20.92 -10.59
N VAL A 140 -0.86 -20.42 -9.43
CA VAL A 140 -0.47 -20.95 -8.12
C VAL A 140 -1.44 -22.03 -7.62
N PHE A 141 -2.74 -21.88 -7.88
CA PHE A 141 -3.77 -22.80 -7.39
C PHE A 141 -4.18 -23.88 -8.40
N ASP A 142 -3.89 -23.71 -9.68
CA ASP A 142 -4.21 -24.68 -10.72
C ASP A 142 -3.17 -25.81 -10.86
N ASP A 143 -2.02 -25.70 -10.19
CA ASP A 143 -0.98 -26.74 -10.16
C ASP A 143 -1.23 -27.82 -9.09
N GLU A 144 -2.38 -27.77 -8.44
CA GLU A 144 -2.87 -28.85 -7.60
C GLU A 144 -3.86 -29.71 -8.42
#